data_2be8c29002cc9a66220986335b587824
#
_entry.id   2be8c29002cc9a66220986335b587824
#
_cell.length_a   1.000
_cell.length_b   1.000
_cell.length_c   1.000
_cell.angle_alpha   90.00
_cell.angle_beta   90.00
_cell.angle_gamma   90.00
#
_symmetry.space_group_name_H-M   'P 1'
#
loop_
_entity.id
_entity.type
_entity.pdbx_description
1 polymer ?
#
loop_
_entity_poly.entity_id
_entity_poly.type
_entity_poly.pdbx_seq_one_letter_code
_entity_poly.pdbx_strand_id
1 'polypeptide(L)'
;RRANTPKNIQETITLIEDCAASIGTIAAGKNSLEYPDAAQEIMKTTLEIAPYPLLAVNSNGSVLAENTAFGFFRDSHIFQEQAFLETLPKDSLYHLLSGKKLNNYIVSLQEDTQIQIETFPIFNAGGQLIATIIKPEYTKQTKSTFSEETSTLNQDIGFSIDDIIGTSPEIKQLKKQVVRIANSPSTVFIHGETGTGKGLIAKALHYESNRKEMPFISVNCSSIPESLFESELFGYEEGAFTGARKQGKPGKFELADGGTIFLDEVSEIPLNIQAKLLTVIQDRVVERIGGVTPRSIDIRIIAASNKDLLQMIQEKTFREDLYYRLNVLPVYLPALRERKQDIELLSEYFLARYNKILNKNVLRIDNEIMKLFQSYDWPGNIRQLQNIIEYCVNVTNRSILTSEDLPIDFVENKREPIPEALLHLNGHAEQKIILEMLNHYGWGVEQKKIIAKKLNMSLRTLYRKIQKYQIEPTFKENNSSEQ
;
A
#
# COMPACT_ATOMS: atom_id res chain seq x y z
N ARG A 1 -9.02 16.95 17.79
CA ARG A 1 -9.63 15.62 18.03
C ARG A 1 -9.26 14.78 16.82
N ARG A 2 -8.51 13.68 16.97
CA ARG A 2 -8.23 12.73 15.89
C ARG A 2 -9.54 12.04 15.55
N ALA A 3 -10.02 12.22 14.30
CA ALA A 3 -11.17 11.47 13.80
C ALA A 3 -10.77 9.99 13.72
N ASN A 4 -11.52 9.12 14.39
CA ASN A 4 -11.41 7.68 14.22
C ASN A 4 -11.88 7.37 12.78
N THR A 5 -11.03 6.74 11.99
CA THR A 5 -11.41 6.24 10.66
C THR A 5 -12.51 5.18 10.83
N PRO A 6 -13.65 5.29 10.18
CA PRO A 6 -14.73 4.33 10.33
C PRO A 6 -14.31 2.93 9.88
N LYS A 7 -14.59 1.91 10.70
CA LYS A 7 -14.12 0.54 10.49
C LYS A 7 -15.01 -0.28 9.54
N ASN A 8 -16.22 0.19 9.22
CA ASN A 8 -17.14 -0.48 8.30
C ASN A 8 -18.09 0.51 7.61
N ILE A 9 -18.79 0.03 6.58
CA ILE A 9 -19.75 0.81 5.77
C ILE A 9 -20.85 1.42 6.66
N GLN A 10 -21.33 0.69 7.66
CA GLN A 10 -22.42 1.14 8.52
C GLN A 10 -21.98 2.34 9.39
N GLU A 11 -20.76 2.33 9.91
CA GLU A 11 -20.21 3.46 10.67
C GLU A 11 -20.04 4.71 9.78
N THR A 12 -19.60 4.52 8.53
CA THR A 12 -19.49 5.62 7.57
C THR A 12 -20.86 6.19 7.22
N ILE A 13 -21.88 5.34 7.01
CA ILE A 13 -23.25 5.77 6.72
C ILE A 13 -23.83 6.52 7.93
N THR A 14 -23.66 5.99 9.14
CA THR A 14 -24.13 6.67 10.36
C THR A 14 -23.44 8.03 10.52
N LEU A 15 -22.13 8.13 10.24
CA LEU A 15 -21.41 9.40 10.29
C LEU A 15 -21.94 10.40 9.25
N ILE A 16 -22.29 9.92 8.05
CA ILE A 16 -22.88 10.72 6.98
C ILE A 16 -24.29 11.14 7.33
N GLU A 17 -25.10 10.25 7.91
CA GLU A 17 -26.46 10.55 8.39
C GLU A 17 -26.43 11.59 9.53
N ASP A 18 -25.50 11.47 10.48
CA ASP A 18 -25.31 12.42 11.59
C ASP A 18 -24.83 13.79 11.08
N CYS A 19 -23.89 13.82 10.12
CA CYS A 19 -23.47 15.06 9.46
C CYS A 19 -24.60 15.71 8.68
N ALA A 20 -25.38 14.92 7.96
CA ALA A 20 -26.52 15.41 7.18
C ALA A 20 -27.66 15.95 8.07
N ALA A 21 -27.94 15.28 9.21
CA ALA A 21 -28.86 15.78 10.21
C ALA A 21 -28.38 17.10 10.82
N SER A 22 -27.06 17.22 11.06
CA SER A 22 -26.45 18.46 11.52
C SER A 22 -26.55 19.60 10.50
N ILE A 23 -26.31 19.30 9.21
CA ILE A 23 -26.48 20.23 8.09
C ILE A 23 -27.94 20.65 7.94
N GLY A 24 -28.88 19.69 8.04
CA GLY A 24 -30.32 19.94 8.01
C GLY A 24 -30.78 20.86 9.15
N THR A 25 -30.20 20.73 10.34
CA THR A 25 -30.48 21.58 11.50
C THR A 25 -29.90 23.00 11.31
N ILE A 26 -28.72 23.11 10.71
CA ILE A 26 -28.09 24.41 10.39
C ILE A 26 -28.89 25.12 9.28
N ALA A 27 -29.37 24.40 8.27
CA ALA A 27 -30.18 24.95 7.19
C ALA A 27 -31.62 25.35 7.62
N ALA A 28 -32.16 24.74 8.66
CA ALA A 28 -33.47 25.06 9.23
C ALA A 28 -33.44 26.26 10.20
N GLY A 29 -32.27 26.64 10.71
CA GLY A 29 -32.07 27.72 11.67
C GLY A 29 -31.60 29.02 11.04
N LYS A 30 -32.55 29.87 10.59
CA LYS A 30 -32.40 31.29 10.17
C LYS A 30 -31.50 31.57 8.95
N ASN A 31 -32.19 32.07 7.89
CA ASN A 31 -31.66 32.74 6.71
C ASN A 31 -30.82 31.90 5.74
N SER A 32 -31.50 31.32 4.79
CA SER A 32 -31.13 30.38 3.72
C SER A 32 -30.24 30.94 2.60
N LEU A 33 -29.39 31.91 2.82
CA LEU A 33 -28.61 32.56 1.74
C LEU A 33 -27.08 32.64 1.95
N GLU A 34 -26.53 32.26 3.09
CA GLU A 34 -25.09 32.50 3.35
C GLU A 34 -24.19 31.27 3.42
N TYR A 35 -24.70 30.02 3.39
CA TYR A 35 -23.81 28.83 3.59
C TYR A 35 -24.05 27.60 2.67
N PRO A 36 -24.39 27.73 1.37
CA PRO A 36 -24.45 26.56 0.48
C PRO A 36 -23.05 25.93 0.31
N ASP A 37 -21.99 26.74 0.24
CA ASP A 37 -20.61 26.28 0.01
C ASP A 37 -20.04 25.51 1.22
N ALA A 38 -20.31 25.96 2.45
CA ALA A 38 -19.83 25.29 3.65
C ALA A 38 -20.47 23.89 3.85
N ALA A 39 -21.77 23.75 3.55
CA ALA A 39 -22.46 22.46 3.64
C ALA A 39 -21.94 21.47 2.60
N GLN A 40 -21.65 21.94 1.39
CA GLN A 40 -21.06 21.14 0.32
C GLN A 40 -19.64 20.71 0.64
N GLU A 41 -18.82 21.59 1.23
CA GLU A 41 -17.45 21.29 1.64
C GLU A 41 -17.41 20.27 2.78
N ILE A 42 -18.30 20.37 3.77
CA ILE A 42 -18.45 19.37 4.85
C ILE A 42 -18.86 18.02 4.26
N MET A 43 -19.83 18.00 3.33
CA MET A 43 -20.27 16.77 2.66
C MET A 43 -19.12 16.12 1.87
N LYS A 44 -18.38 16.91 1.09
CA LYS A 44 -17.21 16.44 0.35
C LYS A 44 -16.15 15.85 1.27
N THR A 45 -15.79 16.56 2.33
CA THR A 45 -14.79 16.11 3.33
C THR A 45 -15.23 14.80 4.02
N THR A 46 -16.54 14.67 4.30
CA THR A 46 -17.09 13.46 4.92
C THR A 46 -17.09 12.28 3.96
N LEU A 47 -17.41 12.50 2.68
CA LEU A 47 -17.35 11.44 1.66
C LEU A 47 -15.93 10.94 1.41
N GLU A 48 -14.91 11.80 1.51
CA GLU A 48 -13.49 11.42 1.33
C GLU A 48 -12.95 10.41 2.37
N ILE A 49 -13.62 10.28 3.51
CA ILE A 49 -13.23 9.28 4.53
C ILE A 49 -13.53 7.85 4.07
N ALA A 50 -14.45 7.67 3.13
CA ALA A 50 -14.87 6.35 2.65
C ALA A 50 -13.89 5.78 1.62
N PRO A 51 -13.44 4.52 1.77
CA PRO A 51 -12.51 3.87 0.85
C PRO A 51 -13.18 3.30 -0.42
N TYR A 52 -14.46 3.56 -0.65
CA TYR A 52 -15.27 3.09 -1.78
C TYR A 52 -15.94 4.26 -2.48
N PRO A 53 -16.34 4.09 -3.78
CA PRO A 53 -16.92 5.18 -4.55
C PRO A 53 -18.25 5.66 -3.97
N LEU A 54 -18.36 6.98 -3.75
CA LEU A 54 -19.57 7.64 -3.26
C LEU A 54 -19.83 8.92 -4.06
N LEU A 55 -21.09 9.07 -4.49
CA LEU A 55 -21.62 10.26 -5.18
C LEU A 55 -22.83 10.78 -4.42
N ALA A 56 -22.83 12.05 -4.04
CA ALA A 56 -24.01 12.72 -3.48
C ALA A 56 -24.70 13.56 -4.54
N VAL A 57 -26.01 13.38 -4.70
CA VAL A 57 -26.85 14.11 -5.66
C VAL A 57 -28.06 14.71 -4.95
N ASN A 58 -28.57 15.85 -5.46
CA ASN A 58 -29.82 16.41 -4.97
C ASN A 58 -31.05 15.71 -5.61
N SER A 59 -32.24 16.10 -5.21
CA SER A 59 -33.52 15.59 -5.75
C SER A 59 -33.69 15.78 -7.27
N ASN A 60 -32.93 16.70 -7.87
CA ASN A 60 -32.99 17.00 -9.31
C ASN A 60 -31.90 16.25 -10.10
N GLY A 61 -31.07 15.45 -9.44
CA GLY A 61 -29.94 14.73 -10.06
C GLY A 61 -28.68 15.57 -10.24
N SER A 62 -28.61 16.79 -9.72
CA SER A 62 -27.37 17.58 -9.75
C SER A 62 -26.38 17.04 -8.71
N VAL A 63 -25.13 16.91 -9.09
CA VAL A 63 -24.05 16.45 -8.20
C VAL A 63 -23.76 17.50 -7.14
N LEU A 64 -23.83 17.11 -5.88
CA LEU A 64 -23.50 17.93 -4.72
C LEU A 64 -22.03 17.73 -4.30
N ALA A 65 -21.59 16.49 -4.26
CA ALA A 65 -20.21 16.12 -3.92
C ALA A 65 -19.91 14.70 -4.43
N GLU A 66 -18.63 14.43 -4.69
CA GLU A 66 -18.10 13.08 -4.95
C GLU A 66 -16.78 12.91 -4.20
N ASN A 67 -16.42 11.65 -3.86
CA ASN A 67 -15.12 11.37 -3.29
C ASN A 67 -14.10 10.93 -4.36
N THR A 68 -12.83 10.94 -4.00
CA THR A 68 -11.74 10.54 -4.91
C THR A 68 -11.95 9.13 -5.47
N ALA A 69 -12.48 8.19 -4.67
CA ALA A 69 -12.78 6.84 -5.13
C ALA A 69 -13.89 6.80 -6.21
N PHE A 70 -14.87 7.72 -6.14
CA PHE A 70 -15.88 7.85 -7.20
C PHE A 70 -15.31 8.48 -8.48
N GLY A 71 -14.40 9.43 -8.36
CA GLY A 71 -13.66 9.97 -9.51
C GLY A 71 -12.97 8.86 -10.30
N PHE A 72 -12.24 7.97 -9.61
CA PHE A 72 -11.63 6.80 -10.25
C PHE A 72 -12.65 5.82 -10.83
N PHE A 73 -13.79 5.62 -10.17
CA PHE A 73 -14.88 4.79 -10.67
C PHE A 73 -15.48 5.37 -11.96
N ARG A 74 -15.72 6.68 -12.02
CA ARG A 74 -16.26 7.39 -13.21
C ARG A 74 -15.27 7.37 -14.37
N ASP A 75 -13.99 7.64 -14.11
CA ASP A 75 -12.95 7.77 -15.13
C ASP A 75 -12.49 6.39 -15.66
N SER A 76 -13.07 5.30 -15.17
CA SER A 76 -12.91 3.98 -15.76
C SER A 76 -13.52 3.96 -17.17
N HIS A 77 -12.88 3.23 -18.10
CA HIS A 77 -13.20 3.23 -19.56
C HIS A 77 -14.66 2.93 -19.94
N ILE A 78 -15.52 2.58 -18.98
CA ILE A 78 -16.94 2.27 -19.20
C ILE A 78 -17.77 3.54 -19.43
N PHE A 79 -17.39 4.68 -18.87
CA PHE A 79 -18.23 5.89 -18.90
C PHE A 79 -17.81 6.92 -19.97
N GLN A 80 -16.80 6.65 -20.80
CA GLN A 80 -16.40 7.43 -22.01
C GLN A 80 -16.66 8.94 -21.91
N GLU A 81 -16.07 9.64 -20.94
CA GLU A 81 -16.20 11.11 -20.76
C GLU A 81 -17.62 11.63 -20.45
N GLN A 82 -18.65 10.78 -20.42
CA GLN A 82 -20.02 11.19 -20.05
C GLN A 82 -20.18 11.20 -18.53
N ALA A 83 -21.00 12.12 -18.03
CA ALA A 83 -21.34 12.14 -16.60
C ALA A 83 -22.07 10.84 -16.22
N PHE A 84 -21.64 10.18 -15.13
CA PHE A 84 -22.18 8.89 -14.67
C PHE A 84 -23.72 8.82 -14.71
N LEU A 85 -24.41 9.87 -14.26
CA LEU A 85 -25.86 9.92 -14.21
C LEU A 85 -26.51 9.94 -15.61
N GLU A 86 -25.81 10.48 -16.62
CA GLU A 86 -26.31 10.55 -18.00
C GLU A 86 -26.24 9.19 -18.70
N THR A 87 -25.37 8.29 -18.23
CA THR A 87 -25.25 6.93 -18.78
C THR A 87 -26.31 5.98 -18.25
N LEU A 88 -27.01 6.36 -17.16
CA LEU A 88 -28.03 5.52 -16.55
C LEU A 88 -29.36 5.57 -17.34
N PRO A 89 -30.07 4.43 -17.47
CA PRO A 89 -31.41 4.42 -18.03
C PRO A 89 -32.34 5.34 -17.23
N LYS A 90 -33.25 6.07 -17.93
CA LYS A 90 -34.16 7.04 -17.31
C LYS A 90 -34.99 6.47 -16.16
N ASP A 91 -35.43 5.22 -16.28
CA ASP A 91 -36.19 4.53 -15.22
C ASP A 91 -35.32 4.28 -13.99
N SER A 92 -34.06 3.90 -14.19
CA SER A 92 -33.11 3.71 -13.10
C SER A 92 -32.80 5.04 -12.39
N LEU A 93 -32.58 6.11 -13.13
CA LEU A 93 -32.36 7.44 -12.57
C LEU A 93 -33.54 7.88 -11.71
N TYR A 94 -34.79 7.68 -12.18
CA TYR A 94 -36.00 7.97 -11.42
C TYR A 94 -36.03 7.23 -10.08
N HIS A 95 -35.69 5.94 -10.09
CA HIS A 95 -35.62 5.11 -8.85
C HIS A 95 -34.55 5.61 -7.88
N LEU A 96 -33.37 5.97 -8.37
CA LEU A 96 -32.27 6.50 -7.56
C LEU A 96 -32.60 7.82 -6.87
N LEU A 97 -33.36 8.70 -7.55
CA LEU A 97 -33.76 10.01 -7.04
C LEU A 97 -35.10 10.00 -6.26
N SER A 98 -35.79 8.85 -6.19
CA SER A 98 -37.09 8.71 -5.53
C SER A 98 -37.09 8.84 -4.00
N GLY A 99 -35.93 9.00 -3.38
CA GLY A 99 -35.79 9.02 -1.92
C GLY A 99 -36.03 7.65 -1.24
N LYS A 100 -36.03 6.55 -2.01
CA LYS A 100 -36.11 5.20 -1.47
C LYS A 100 -34.71 4.64 -1.25
N LYS A 101 -34.51 3.94 -0.15
CA LYS A 101 -33.30 3.16 0.07
C LYS A 101 -33.34 1.95 -0.84
N LEU A 102 -32.41 1.87 -1.78
CA LEU A 102 -32.21 0.73 -2.66
C LEU A 102 -31.00 -0.07 -2.16
N ASN A 103 -31.18 -1.38 -2.05
CA ASN A 103 -30.09 -2.28 -1.74
C ASN A 103 -29.93 -3.24 -2.91
N ASN A 104 -28.69 -3.41 -3.41
CA ASN A 104 -28.38 -4.32 -4.51
C ASN A 104 -29.17 -4.06 -5.80
N TYR A 105 -29.49 -2.81 -6.12
CA TYR A 105 -30.21 -2.45 -7.34
C TYR A 105 -29.27 -2.58 -8.55
N ILE A 106 -29.62 -3.48 -9.48
CA ILE A 106 -28.79 -3.74 -10.66
C ILE A 106 -29.26 -2.85 -11.81
N VAL A 107 -28.31 -2.11 -12.40
CA VAL A 107 -28.54 -1.27 -13.59
C VAL A 107 -27.70 -1.83 -14.72
N SER A 108 -28.35 -2.10 -15.86
CA SER A 108 -27.66 -2.47 -17.09
C SER A 108 -27.28 -1.19 -17.84
N LEU A 109 -26.00 -1.03 -18.12
CA LEU A 109 -25.44 0.02 -18.97
C LEU A 109 -25.30 -0.50 -20.41
N GLN A 110 -24.79 0.32 -21.30
CA GLN A 110 -24.51 -0.10 -22.69
C GLN A 110 -23.40 -1.18 -22.70
N GLU A 111 -23.41 -2.07 -23.74
CA GLU A 111 -22.40 -3.13 -23.96
C GLU A 111 -22.34 -4.23 -22.89
N ASP A 112 -23.49 -4.77 -22.43
CA ASP A 112 -23.59 -5.85 -21.45
C ASP A 112 -22.98 -5.56 -20.06
N THR A 113 -22.66 -4.30 -19.78
CA THR A 113 -22.13 -3.87 -18.49
C THR A 113 -23.25 -3.70 -17.48
N GLN A 114 -23.15 -4.34 -16.32
CA GLN A 114 -24.09 -4.20 -15.22
C GLN A 114 -23.38 -3.67 -13.97
N ILE A 115 -23.98 -2.68 -13.34
CA ILE A 115 -23.55 -2.15 -12.05
C ILE A 115 -24.62 -2.39 -10.99
N GLN A 116 -24.19 -2.67 -9.78
CA GLN A 116 -25.04 -2.73 -8.61
C GLN A 116 -24.95 -1.41 -7.89
N ILE A 117 -26.10 -0.86 -7.51
CA ILE A 117 -26.18 0.44 -6.85
C ILE A 117 -26.87 0.28 -5.50
N GLU A 118 -26.26 0.86 -4.47
CA GLU A 118 -26.91 1.10 -3.17
C GLU A 118 -27.17 2.59 -3.02
N THR A 119 -28.35 2.97 -2.48
CA THR A 119 -28.70 4.37 -2.23
C THR A 119 -29.00 4.63 -0.77
N PHE A 120 -28.56 5.79 -0.29
CA PHE A 120 -28.78 6.26 1.07
C PHE A 120 -29.42 7.66 1.00
N PRO A 121 -30.78 7.75 1.04
CA PRO A 121 -31.47 9.03 0.99
C PRO A 121 -31.34 9.77 2.33
N ILE A 122 -31.11 11.06 2.25
CA ILE A 122 -30.95 11.98 3.37
C ILE A 122 -32.12 12.95 3.39
N PHE A 123 -32.84 13.00 4.52
CA PHE A 123 -34.01 13.86 4.70
C PHE A 123 -33.72 14.96 5.74
N ASN A 124 -34.36 16.13 5.56
CA ASN A 124 -34.38 17.16 6.60
C ASN A 124 -35.35 16.78 7.74
N ALA A 125 -35.34 17.59 8.81
CA ALA A 125 -36.24 17.42 9.95
C ALA A 125 -37.73 17.49 9.58
N GLY A 126 -38.07 18.04 8.41
CA GLY A 126 -39.44 18.12 7.85
C GLY A 126 -39.81 16.94 6.94
N GLY A 127 -38.95 15.94 6.80
CA GLY A 127 -39.18 14.76 5.95
C GLY A 127 -38.96 15.01 4.45
N GLN A 128 -38.40 16.14 4.04
CA GLN A 128 -38.11 16.46 2.66
C GLN A 128 -36.70 15.91 2.27
N LEU A 129 -36.60 15.27 1.11
CA LEU A 129 -35.34 14.75 0.58
C LEU A 129 -34.36 15.88 0.25
N ILE A 130 -33.20 15.90 0.90
CA ILE A 130 -32.14 16.88 0.66
C ILE A 130 -31.14 16.33 -0.35
N ALA A 131 -30.69 15.09 -0.16
CA ALA A 131 -29.70 14.45 -1.00
C ALA A 131 -29.92 12.94 -1.03
N THR A 132 -29.37 12.29 -2.05
CA THR A 132 -29.20 10.84 -2.11
C THR A 132 -27.72 10.53 -2.29
N ILE A 133 -27.16 9.74 -1.40
CA ILE A 133 -25.82 9.20 -1.59
C ILE A 133 -25.96 7.91 -2.39
N ILE A 134 -25.20 7.83 -3.46
CA ILE A 134 -25.17 6.71 -4.39
C ILE A 134 -23.82 6.01 -4.22
N LYS A 135 -23.87 4.71 -3.94
CA LYS A 135 -22.70 3.83 -3.91
C LYS A 135 -22.81 2.84 -5.07
N PRO A 136 -22.10 3.05 -6.17
CA PRO A 136 -22.03 2.08 -7.24
C PRO A 136 -21.01 0.98 -6.92
N GLU A 137 -21.30 -0.23 -7.36
CA GLU A 137 -20.42 -1.38 -7.30
C GLU A 137 -20.64 -2.25 -8.55
N TYR A 138 -19.56 -2.82 -9.12
CA TYR A 138 -19.71 -3.70 -10.27
C TYR A 138 -20.36 -5.03 -9.89
N THR A 139 -21.26 -5.54 -10.74
CA THR A 139 -21.84 -6.87 -10.55
C THR A 139 -20.82 -7.99 -10.76
N LYS A 140 -21.09 -9.20 -10.25
CA LYS A 140 -20.17 -10.33 -10.41
C LYS A 140 -19.84 -10.69 -11.86
N GLN A 141 -20.73 -10.41 -12.83
CA GLN A 141 -20.47 -10.63 -14.27
C GLN A 141 -19.52 -9.57 -14.84
N THR A 142 -19.64 -8.33 -14.39
CA THR A 142 -18.68 -7.26 -14.68
C THR A 142 -17.44 -7.38 -13.79
N LYS A 143 -17.56 -8.02 -12.61
CA LYS A 143 -16.38 -8.31 -11.77
C LYS A 143 -15.42 -9.29 -12.45
N SER A 144 -15.85 -10.17 -13.36
CA SER A 144 -14.91 -10.94 -14.17
C SER A 144 -14.13 -10.05 -15.15
N THR A 145 -14.71 -8.96 -15.63
CA THR A 145 -14.03 -7.97 -16.48
C THR A 145 -13.39 -6.84 -15.68
N PHE A 146 -13.86 -6.55 -14.46
CA PHE A 146 -13.50 -5.37 -13.64
C PHE A 146 -12.86 -5.61 -12.26
N SER A 147 -12.99 -6.81 -11.66
CA SER A 147 -12.00 -7.27 -10.70
C SER A 147 -10.65 -7.40 -11.41
N GLU A 148 -10.69 -7.50 -12.69
CA GLU A 148 -9.63 -7.34 -13.61
C GLU A 148 -9.14 -5.88 -13.73
N GLU A 149 -9.83 -4.79 -13.53
CA GLU A 149 -9.31 -3.43 -13.71
C GLU A 149 -9.06 -2.60 -12.44
N THR A 150 -9.63 -2.91 -11.28
CA THR A 150 -9.16 -2.37 -9.98
C THR A 150 -8.13 -3.28 -9.32
N SER A 151 -8.08 -4.54 -9.73
CA SER A 151 -6.87 -5.33 -9.69
C SER A 151 -5.99 -5.10 -10.92
N THR A 152 -6.38 -4.31 -11.97
CA THR A 152 -5.60 -4.00 -13.18
C THR A 152 -4.92 -2.61 -13.19
N LEU A 153 -4.94 -1.84 -12.16
CA LEU A 153 -3.66 -1.48 -11.58
C LEU A 153 -2.97 -2.77 -11.08
N ASN A 154 -3.63 -3.95 -11.20
CA ASN A 154 -3.19 -5.31 -10.97
C ASN A 154 -3.94 -6.35 -11.82
N GLN A 155 -4.43 -6.04 -13.01
CA GLN A 155 -4.77 -7.05 -13.99
C GLN A 155 -3.73 -7.11 -15.07
N ASP A 156 -3.09 -8.14 -14.91
CA ASP A 156 -2.22 -8.86 -15.78
C ASP A 156 -3.02 -9.55 -16.90
N ILE A 157 -3.78 -8.80 -17.69
CA ILE A 157 -4.15 -9.29 -19.01
C ILE A 157 -2.83 -9.42 -19.77
N GLY A 158 -2.24 -10.64 -19.67
CA GLY A 158 -1.01 -10.98 -20.32
C GLY A 158 0.26 -10.51 -19.61
N PHE A 159 0.33 -10.49 -18.25
CA PHE A 159 1.60 -10.29 -17.56
C PHE A 159 2.60 -11.33 -18.06
N SER A 160 3.70 -10.87 -18.59
CA SER A 160 4.80 -11.69 -19.08
C SER A 160 6.06 -11.46 -18.26
N ILE A 161 6.97 -12.41 -18.31
CA ILE A 161 8.31 -12.25 -17.76
C ILE A 161 9.02 -11.01 -18.35
N ASP A 162 8.63 -10.57 -19.55
CA ASP A 162 9.20 -9.41 -20.23
C ASP A 162 8.74 -8.08 -19.60
N ASP A 163 7.62 -8.05 -18.89
CA ASP A 163 7.16 -6.87 -18.13
C ASP A 163 8.07 -6.54 -16.94
N ILE A 164 8.93 -7.47 -16.55
CA ILE A 164 9.98 -7.21 -15.57
C ILE A 164 11.07 -6.39 -16.23
N ILE A 165 11.12 -5.11 -15.89
CA ILE A 165 12.07 -4.14 -16.46
C ILE A 165 13.47 -4.38 -15.90
N GLY A 166 14.43 -4.54 -16.79
CA GLY A 166 15.84 -4.69 -16.47
C GLY A 166 16.61 -5.41 -17.57
N THR A 167 17.82 -4.93 -17.81
CA THR A 167 18.77 -5.47 -18.80
C THR A 167 20.06 -5.98 -18.19
N SER A 168 20.23 -5.81 -16.87
CA SER A 168 21.38 -6.30 -16.13
C SER A 168 21.53 -7.81 -16.23
N PRO A 169 22.77 -8.36 -16.13
CA PRO A 169 23.02 -9.79 -16.14
C PRO A 169 22.22 -10.54 -15.07
N GLU A 170 22.09 -9.94 -13.88
CA GLU A 170 21.38 -10.48 -12.72
C GLU A 170 19.90 -10.68 -13.06
N ILE A 171 19.25 -9.66 -13.64
CA ILE A 171 17.82 -9.73 -14.04
C ILE A 171 17.62 -10.71 -15.20
N LYS A 172 18.53 -10.73 -16.18
CA LYS A 172 18.47 -11.73 -17.27
C LYS A 172 18.58 -13.16 -16.76
N GLN A 173 19.47 -13.41 -15.79
CA GLN A 173 19.62 -14.72 -15.16
C GLN A 173 18.37 -15.08 -14.35
N LEU A 174 17.84 -14.13 -13.57
CA LEU A 174 16.60 -14.27 -12.81
C LEU A 174 15.43 -14.65 -13.71
N LYS A 175 15.22 -13.92 -14.82
CA LYS A 175 14.17 -14.22 -15.81
C LYS A 175 14.29 -15.66 -16.35
N LYS A 176 15.49 -16.09 -16.71
CA LYS A 176 15.73 -17.49 -17.15
C LYS A 176 15.40 -18.51 -16.06
N GLN A 177 15.75 -18.21 -14.79
CA GLN A 177 15.42 -19.08 -13.67
C GLN A 177 13.91 -19.18 -13.46
N VAL A 178 13.20 -18.05 -13.48
CA VAL A 178 11.73 -17.98 -13.33
C VAL A 178 11.02 -18.85 -14.37
N VAL A 179 11.34 -18.68 -15.65
CA VAL A 179 10.76 -19.49 -16.73
C VAL A 179 11.07 -20.99 -16.56
N ARG A 180 12.29 -21.33 -16.17
CA ARG A 180 12.71 -22.73 -15.96
C ARG A 180 11.92 -23.43 -14.85
N ILE A 181 11.57 -22.72 -13.77
CA ILE A 181 10.87 -23.30 -12.62
C ILE A 181 9.36 -23.00 -12.63
N ALA A 182 8.86 -22.26 -13.62
CA ALA A 182 7.46 -21.85 -13.71
C ALA A 182 6.48 -23.03 -13.64
N ASN A 183 6.78 -24.15 -14.26
CA ASN A 183 5.92 -25.34 -14.29
C ASN A 183 6.19 -26.34 -13.14
N SER A 184 7.11 -26.03 -12.23
CA SER A 184 7.36 -26.92 -11.09
C SER A 184 6.20 -26.86 -10.07
N PRO A 185 5.72 -28.01 -9.56
CA PRO A 185 4.72 -28.04 -8.50
C PRO A 185 5.32 -27.73 -7.12
N SER A 186 6.65 -27.67 -7.01
CA SER A 186 7.34 -27.39 -5.75
C SER A 186 7.16 -25.96 -5.28
N THR A 187 7.25 -25.76 -3.98
CA THR A 187 7.21 -24.42 -3.36
C THR A 187 8.38 -23.57 -3.85
N VAL A 188 8.10 -22.36 -4.28
CA VAL A 188 9.12 -21.36 -4.65
C VAL A 188 9.25 -20.36 -3.51
N PHE A 189 10.49 -20.08 -3.10
CA PHE A 189 10.77 -19.10 -2.08
C PHE A 189 11.56 -17.93 -2.64
N ILE A 190 10.98 -16.72 -2.55
CA ILE A 190 11.55 -15.51 -3.10
C ILE A 190 12.24 -14.70 -1.99
N HIS A 191 13.56 -14.62 -2.05
CA HIS A 191 14.36 -13.78 -1.17
C HIS A 191 14.62 -12.43 -1.82
N GLY A 192 14.51 -11.35 -1.07
CA GLY A 192 14.89 -10.02 -1.54
C GLY A 192 14.41 -8.92 -0.61
N GLU A 193 15.12 -7.82 -0.63
CA GLU A 193 14.80 -6.64 0.17
C GLU A 193 13.41 -6.07 -0.15
N THR A 194 12.91 -5.24 0.76
CA THR A 194 11.64 -4.51 0.52
C THR A 194 11.78 -3.61 -0.71
N GLY A 195 10.76 -3.63 -1.57
CA GLY A 195 10.72 -2.78 -2.76
C GLY A 195 11.50 -3.27 -3.97
N THR A 196 12.07 -4.49 -3.95
CA THR A 196 12.80 -5.08 -5.09
C THR A 196 11.91 -5.61 -6.21
N GLY A 197 10.60 -5.86 -5.92
CA GLY A 197 9.65 -6.40 -6.89
C GLY A 197 9.30 -7.87 -6.70
N LYS A 198 9.39 -8.43 -5.47
CA LYS A 198 9.04 -9.83 -5.16
C LYS A 198 7.67 -10.25 -5.68
N GLY A 199 6.65 -9.38 -5.53
CA GLY A 199 5.30 -9.63 -6.03
C GLY A 199 5.23 -9.76 -7.56
N LEU A 200 6.03 -9.00 -8.30
CA LEU A 200 6.10 -9.12 -9.77
C LEU A 200 6.71 -10.47 -10.19
N ILE A 201 7.72 -10.95 -9.48
CA ILE A 201 8.30 -12.28 -9.73
C ILE A 201 7.30 -13.39 -9.39
N ALA A 202 6.52 -13.25 -8.31
CA ALA A 202 5.48 -14.22 -7.98
C ALA A 202 4.41 -14.30 -9.07
N LYS A 203 4.00 -13.15 -9.63
CA LYS A 203 3.09 -13.09 -10.77
C LYS A 203 3.72 -13.73 -12.01
N ALA A 204 4.97 -13.40 -12.35
CA ALA A 204 5.67 -14.03 -13.47
C ALA A 204 5.72 -15.56 -13.34
N LEU A 205 6.00 -16.10 -12.16
CA LEU A 205 5.99 -17.53 -11.88
C LEU A 205 4.62 -18.18 -12.11
N HIS A 206 3.55 -17.45 -11.85
CA HIS A 206 2.19 -17.95 -12.11
C HIS A 206 1.84 -17.89 -13.59
N TYR A 207 2.01 -16.73 -14.24
CA TYR A 207 1.59 -16.53 -15.63
C TYR A 207 2.45 -17.25 -16.66
N GLU A 208 3.71 -17.56 -16.34
CA GLU A 208 4.58 -18.44 -17.14
C GLU A 208 4.32 -19.94 -16.89
N SER A 209 3.35 -20.30 -16.02
CA SER A 209 3.06 -21.69 -15.67
C SER A 209 1.83 -22.23 -16.42
N ASN A 210 1.64 -23.56 -16.31
CA ASN A 210 0.42 -24.22 -16.78
C ASN A 210 -0.84 -23.89 -15.97
N ARG A 211 -0.72 -23.11 -14.87
CA ARG A 211 -1.83 -22.63 -14.04
C ARG A 211 -2.17 -21.16 -14.31
N LYS A 212 -1.69 -20.57 -15.40
CA LYS A 212 -1.86 -19.14 -15.73
C LYS A 212 -3.32 -18.67 -15.81
N GLU A 213 -4.24 -19.57 -16.18
CA GLU A 213 -5.69 -19.29 -16.26
C GLU A 213 -6.43 -19.61 -14.94
N MET A 214 -5.71 -20.12 -13.94
CA MET A 214 -6.26 -20.50 -12.65
C MET A 214 -6.13 -19.37 -11.63
N PRO A 215 -6.82 -19.43 -10.48
CA PRO A 215 -6.74 -18.36 -9.48
C PRO A 215 -5.31 -18.07 -9.02
N PHE A 216 -4.95 -16.78 -8.95
CA PHE A 216 -3.75 -16.28 -8.28
C PHE A 216 -4.16 -15.49 -7.04
N ILE A 217 -4.00 -16.08 -5.87
CA ILE A 217 -4.38 -15.46 -4.60
C ILE A 217 -3.14 -14.91 -3.91
N SER A 218 -3.04 -13.59 -3.84
CA SER A 218 -1.95 -12.90 -3.13
C SER A 218 -2.38 -12.53 -1.71
N VAL A 219 -1.53 -12.87 -0.75
CA VAL A 219 -1.73 -12.57 0.68
C VAL A 219 -0.50 -11.85 1.20
N ASN A 220 -0.66 -10.61 1.61
CA ASN A 220 0.38 -9.90 2.36
C ASN A 220 0.22 -10.19 3.85
N CYS A 221 1.14 -10.98 4.41
CA CYS A 221 1.08 -11.41 5.80
C CYS A 221 1.22 -10.24 6.80
N SER A 222 1.95 -9.18 6.47
CA SER A 222 2.10 -8.03 7.36
C SER A 222 0.83 -7.17 7.47
N SER A 223 -0.10 -7.29 6.52
CA SER A 223 -1.36 -6.52 6.51
C SER A 223 -2.47 -7.15 7.34
N ILE A 224 -2.31 -8.40 7.80
CA ILE A 224 -3.35 -9.13 8.53
C ILE A 224 -3.09 -9.00 10.04
N PRO A 225 -4.05 -8.47 10.82
CA PRO A 225 -3.96 -8.50 12.28
C PRO A 225 -3.84 -9.93 12.81
N GLU A 226 -3.00 -10.14 13.83
CA GLU A 226 -2.73 -11.46 14.40
C GLU A 226 -4.01 -12.23 14.78
N SER A 227 -5.01 -11.55 15.36
CA SER A 227 -6.29 -12.12 15.75
C SER A 227 -7.17 -12.60 14.58
N LEU A 228 -6.94 -12.10 13.37
CA LEU A 228 -7.70 -12.45 12.17
C LEU A 228 -6.93 -13.40 11.24
N PHE A 229 -5.66 -13.63 11.52
CA PHE A 229 -4.76 -14.36 10.63
C PHE A 229 -5.29 -15.75 10.28
N GLU A 230 -5.69 -16.47 11.30
CA GLU A 230 -6.21 -17.84 11.16
C GLU A 230 -7.50 -17.86 10.33
N SER A 231 -8.45 -16.96 10.64
CA SER A 231 -9.73 -16.89 9.94
C SER A 231 -9.61 -16.42 8.48
N GLU A 232 -8.63 -15.57 8.17
CA GLU A 232 -8.38 -15.14 6.79
C GLU A 232 -7.71 -16.24 5.95
N LEU A 233 -6.71 -16.95 6.51
CA LEU A 233 -6.00 -17.99 5.76
C LEU A 233 -6.81 -19.27 5.59
N PHE A 234 -7.41 -19.78 6.68
CA PHE A 234 -8.04 -21.11 6.70
C PHE A 234 -9.56 -21.04 6.62
N GLY A 235 -10.17 -19.87 6.85
CA GLY A 235 -11.63 -19.72 6.88
C GLY A 235 -12.25 -20.20 8.20
N TYR A 236 -13.57 -20.10 8.30
CA TYR A 236 -14.33 -20.52 9.47
C TYR A 236 -15.72 -21.05 9.10
N GLU A 237 -16.23 -21.97 9.91
CA GLU A 237 -17.59 -22.47 9.79
C GLU A 237 -18.58 -21.60 10.59
N GLU A 238 -19.86 -21.78 10.35
CA GLU A 238 -20.92 -21.12 11.11
C GLU A 238 -20.74 -21.37 12.62
N GLY A 239 -20.84 -20.31 13.43
CA GLY A 239 -20.73 -20.42 14.88
C GLY A 239 -19.33 -20.63 15.46
N ALA A 240 -18.29 -20.55 14.65
CA ALA A 240 -16.89 -20.74 15.09
C ALA A 240 -16.46 -19.76 16.20
N PHE A 241 -17.04 -18.56 16.21
CA PHE A 241 -16.83 -17.53 17.24
C PHE A 241 -17.98 -16.52 17.26
N THR A 242 -18.06 -15.71 18.31
CA THR A 242 -19.07 -14.65 18.43
C THR A 242 -18.89 -13.60 17.32
N GLY A 243 -19.90 -13.46 16.44
CA GLY A 243 -19.85 -12.59 15.27
C GLY A 243 -19.50 -13.31 13.95
N ALA A 244 -19.30 -14.62 13.95
CA ALA A 244 -19.14 -15.41 12.74
C ALA A 244 -20.40 -15.29 11.84
N ARG A 245 -20.18 -15.18 10.51
CA ARG A 245 -21.29 -15.14 9.53
C ARG A 245 -22.05 -16.46 9.54
N LYS A 246 -23.39 -16.41 9.38
CA LYS A 246 -24.28 -17.60 9.33
C LYS A 246 -23.92 -18.63 8.24
N GLN A 247 -23.13 -18.26 7.25
CA GLN A 247 -22.70 -19.16 6.17
C GLN A 247 -21.21 -19.53 6.25
N GLY A 248 -20.53 -19.15 7.36
CA GLY A 248 -19.09 -19.26 7.43
C GLY A 248 -18.38 -18.35 6.41
N LYS A 249 -17.07 -18.55 6.22
CA LYS A 249 -16.25 -17.85 5.22
C LYS A 249 -15.15 -18.79 4.72
N PRO A 250 -14.97 -18.98 3.41
CA PRO A 250 -13.83 -19.72 2.88
C PRO A 250 -12.53 -18.96 3.16
N GLY A 251 -11.46 -19.71 3.44
CA GLY A 251 -10.11 -19.16 3.61
C GLY A 251 -9.39 -18.90 2.30
N LYS A 252 -8.27 -18.17 2.37
CA LYS A 252 -7.43 -17.87 1.19
C LYS A 252 -6.88 -19.14 0.54
N PHE A 253 -6.60 -20.18 1.31
CA PHE A 253 -6.16 -21.47 0.75
C PHE A 253 -7.26 -22.17 -0.06
N GLU A 254 -8.50 -22.13 0.39
CA GLU A 254 -9.63 -22.68 -0.37
C GLU A 254 -9.88 -21.88 -1.67
N LEU A 255 -9.74 -20.53 -1.59
CA LEU A 255 -9.90 -19.65 -2.76
C LEU A 255 -8.80 -19.85 -3.81
N ALA A 256 -7.65 -20.38 -3.40
CA ALA A 256 -6.52 -20.66 -4.29
C ALA A 256 -6.56 -22.07 -4.90
N ASP A 257 -7.60 -22.87 -4.60
CA ASP A 257 -7.70 -24.24 -5.07
C ASP A 257 -7.66 -24.34 -6.61
N GLY A 258 -6.91 -25.28 -7.13
CA GLY A 258 -6.58 -25.41 -8.56
C GLY A 258 -5.51 -24.43 -9.06
N GLY A 259 -5.20 -23.37 -8.30
CA GLY A 259 -4.37 -22.24 -8.71
C GLY A 259 -3.05 -22.09 -7.96
N THR A 260 -2.71 -20.86 -7.65
CA THR A 260 -1.46 -20.46 -6.97
C THR A 260 -1.78 -19.53 -5.80
N ILE A 261 -1.19 -19.77 -4.64
CA ILE A 261 -1.19 -18.83 -3.51
C ILE A 261 0.21 -18.20 -3.39
N PHE A 262 0.24 -16.88 -3.29
CA PHE A 262 1.43 -16.10 -2.99
C PHE A 262 1.35 -15.53 -1.58
N LEU A 263 2.27 -15.95 -0.71
CA LEU A 263 2.41 -15.49 0.66
C LEU A 263 3.57 -14.49 0.71
N ASP A 264 3.27 -13.20 0.76
CA ASP A 264 4.30 -12.16 0.90
C ASP A 264 4.57 -11.88 2.38
N GLU A 265 5.83 -11.59 2.71
CA GLU A 265 6.31 -11.32 4.06
C GLU A 265 5.96 -12.45 5.06
N VAL A 266 6.30 -13.71 4.70
CA VAL A 266 6.02 -14.89 5.55
C VAL A 266 6.69 -14.84 6.91
N SER A 267 7.71 -14.01 7.08
CA SER A 267 8.37 -13.70 8.37
C SER A 267 7.41 -13.10 9.40
N GLU A 268 6.29 -12.51 8.96
CA GLU A 268 5.29 -11.88 9.83
C GLU A 268 4.20 -12.86 10.31
N ILE A 269 4.24 -14.12 9.87
CA ILE A 269 3.28 -15.14 10.28
C ILE A 269 3.49 -15.51 11.75
N PRO A 270 2.47 -15.41 12.63
CA PRO A 270 2.56 -15.79 14.03
C PRO A 270 2.94 -17.27 14.21
N LEU A 271 3.69 -17.59 15.24
CA LEU A 271 4.29 -18.90 15.44
C LEU A 271 3.26 -20.04 15.55
N ASN A 272 2.09 -19.78 16.16
CA ASN A 272 0.96 -20.72 16.25
C ASN A 272 0.37 -21.02 14.86
N ILE A 273 0.34 -20.04 13.96
CA ILE A 273 -0.16 -20.19 12.60
C ILE A 273 0.83 -20.94 11.71
N GLN A 274 2.12 -20.78 11.96
CA GLN A 274 3.17 -21.52 11.21
C GLN A 274 2.99 -23.03 11.30
N ALA A 275 2.52 -23.56 12.45
CA ALA A 275 2.24 -24.99 12.60
C ALA A 275 1.10 -25.46 11.70
N LYS A 276 0.00 -24.69 11.61
CA LYS A 276 -1.12 -25.00 10.71
C LYS A 276 -0.74 -24.84 9.24
N LEU A 277 0.04 -23.82 8.92
CA LEU A 277 0.58 -23.65 7.58
C LEU A 277 1.42 -24.83 7.13
N LEU A 278 2.25 -25.37 8.02
CA LEU A 278 3.04 -26.58 7.75
C LEU A 278 2.15 -27.77 7.34
N THR A 279 1.06 -28.02 8.08
CA THR A 279 0.10 -29.08 7.74
C THR A 279 -0.49 -28.87 6.34
N VAL A 280 -0.90 -27.65 6.01
CA VAL A 280 -1.44 -27.34 4.66
C VAL A 280 -0.42 -27.59 3.55
N ILE A 281 0.84 -27.23 3.80
CA ILE A 281 1.92 -27.43 2.80
C ILE A 281 2.22 -28.92 2.62
N GLN A 282 2.21 -29.71 3.71
CA GLN A 282 2.58 -31.13 3.69
C GLN A 282 1.45 -32.02 3.18
N ASP A 283 0.27 -31.84 3.76
CA ASP A 283 -0.86 -32.77 3.59
C ASP A 283 -1.84 -32.33 2.49
N ARG A 284 -1.69 -31.07 2.01
CA ARG A 284 -2.62 -30.50 1.00
C ARG A 284 -4.06 -30.48 1.47
N VAL A 285 -4.25 -30.23 2.77
CA VAL A 285 -5.56 -30.25 3.42
C VAL A 285 -5.72 -28.98 4.25
N VAL A 286 -6.91 -28.40 4.19
CA VAL A 286 -7.31 -27.23 4.99
C VAL A 286 -8.48 -27.60 5.88
N GLU A 287 -8.41 -27.20 7.14
CA GLU A 287 -9.53 -27.26 8.08
C GLU A 287 -9.96 -25.85 8.47
N ARG A 288 -11.26 -25.57 8.36
CA ARG A 288 -11.84 -24.30 8.80
C ARG A 288 -11.89 -24.22 10.33
N ILE A 289 -11.79 -23.02 10.87
CA ILE A 289 -11.99 -22.80 12.32
C ILE A 289 -13.41 -23.25 12.70
N GLY A 290 -13.50 -24.08 13.75
CA GLY A 290 -14.78 -24.67 14.20
C GLY A 290 -15.30 -25.79 13.30
N GLY A 291 -14.63 -26.12 12.21
CA GLY A 291 -14.95 -27.26 11.35
C GLY A 291 -14.24 -28.53 11.83
N VAL A 292 -14.80 -29.69 11.46
CA VAL A 292 -14.22 -31.02 11.72
C VAL A 292 -13.92 -31.79 10.42
N THR A 293 -14.25 -31.20 9.28
CA THR A 293 -14.11 -31.87 7.98
C THR A 293 -12.93 -31.28 7.23
N PRO A 294 -11.82 -32.03 7.07
CA PRO A 294 -10.69 -31.59 6.28
C PRO A 294 -11.06 -31.53 4.78
N ARG A 295 -10.58 -30.50 4.09
CA ARG A 295 -10.80 -30.26 2.66
C ARG A 295 -9.49 -30.40 1.91
N SER A 296 -9.42 -31.32 0.97
CA SER A 296 -8.26 -31.46 0.10
C SER A 296 -8.19 -30.29 -0.88
N ILE A 297 -7.00 -29.74 -1.10
CA ILE A 297 -6.73 -28.65 -2.04
C ILE A 297 -5.53 -28.97 -2.92
N ASP A 298 -5.61 -28.57 -4.19
CA ASP A 298 -4.50 -28.63 -5.13
C ASP A 298 -3.96 -27.23 -5.42
N ILE A 299 -3.00 -26.78 -4.65
CA ILE A 299 -2.43 -25.45 -4.76
C ILE A 299 -0.93 -25.47 -5.05
N ARG A 300 -0.46 -24.49 -5.81
CA ARG A 300 0.95 -24.14 -5.90
C ARG A 300 1.24 -23.01 -4.92
N ILE A 301 2.35 -23.13 -4.18
CA ILE A 301 2.73 -22.15 -3.14
C ILE A 301 3.97 -21.39 -3.59
N ILE A 302 3.88 -20.06 -3.53
CA ILE A 302 4.99 -19.13 -3.68
C ILE A 302 5.05 -18.33 -2.38
N ALA A 303 6.20 -18.29 -1.74
CA ALA A 303 6.41 -17.54 -0.50
C ALA A 303 7.52 -16.50 -0.68
N ALA A 304 7.45 -15.39 0.02
CA ALA A 304 8.47 -14.36 -0.03
C ALA A 304 8.80 -13.79 1.37
N SER A 305 10.06 -13.41 1.56
CA SER A 305 10.51 -12.71 2.77
C SER A 305 11.60 -11.69 2.43
N ASN A 306 11.61 -10.60 3.18
CA ASN A 306 12.68 -9.62 3.22
C ASN A 306 13.62 -9.81 4.43
N LYS A 307 13.23 -10.68 5.39
CA LYS A 307 14.02 -10.99 6.59
C LYS A 307 14.80 -12.28 6.41
N ASP A 308 15.89 -12.41 7.15
CA ASP A 308 16.65 -13.66 7.25
C ASP A 308 15.92 -14.65 8.16
N LEU A 309 15.27 -15.64 7.54
CA LEU A 309 14.53 -16.66 8.29
C LEU A 309 15.45 -17.59 9.08
N LEU A 310 16.73 -17.77 8.69
CA LEU A 310 17.68 -18.57 9.47
C LEU A 310 18.01 -17.90 10.80
N GLN A 311 18.19 -16.58 10.80
CA GLN A 311 18.32 -15.81 12.03
C GLN A 311 17.06 -15.94 12.90
N MET A 312 15.87 -15.83 12.32
CA MET A 312 14.59 -15.95 13.05
C MET A 312 14.41 -17.38 13.65
N ILE A 313 14.93 -18.42 13.01
CA ILE A 313 14.94 -19.77 13.58
C ILE A 313 15.81 -19.82 14.83
N GLN A 314 17.02 -19.22 14.80
CA GLN A 314 17.90 -19.13 15.98
C GLN A 314 17.23 -18.35 17.13
N GLU A 315 16.48 -17.30 16.80
CA GLU A 315 15.70 -16.48 17.73
C GLU A 315 14.39 -17.14 18.18
N LYS A 316 14.06 -18.34 17.65
CA LYS A 316 12.82 -19.11 17.91
C LYS A 316 11.54 -18.37 17.57
N THR A 317 11.59 -17.44 16.62
CA THR A 317 10.43 -16.69 16.08
C THR A 317 9.91 -17.28 14.77
N PHE A 318 10.67 -18.20 14.16
CA PHE A 318 10.26 -18.96 12.97
C PHE A 318 10.60 -20.45 13.16
N ARG A 319 9.71 -21.34 12.64
CA ARG A 319 9.92 -22.79 12.76
C ARG A 319 10.87 -23.31 11.69
N GLU A 320 11.79 -24.13 12.09
CA GLU A 320 12.78 -24.74 11.20
C GLU A 320 12.13 -25.71 10.20
N ASP A 321 11.14 -26.52 10.64
CA ASP A 321 10.43 -27.47 9.78
C ASP A 321 9.65 -26.77 8.66
N LEU A 322 9.00 -25.62 8.95
CA LEU A 322 8.31 -24.80 7.96
C LEU A 322 9.32 -24.20 6.96
N TYR A 323 10.47 -23.70 7.43
CA TYR A 323 11.49 -23.14 6.55
C TYR A 323 11.92 -24.13 5.46
N TYR A 324 12.25 -25.38 5.83
CA TYR A 324 12.67 -26.38 4.83
C TYR A 324 11.55 -26.79 3.87
N ARG A 325 10.29 -26.64 4.24
CA ARG A 325 9.15 -26.89 3.35
C ARG A 325 8.85 -25.73 2.42
N LEU A 326 9.14 -24.49 2.84
CA LEU A 326 8.99 -23.30 2.00
C LEU A 326 10.19 -23.13 1.06
N ASN A 327 11.41 -23.33 1.52
CA ASN A 327 12.64 -23.03 0.78
C ASN A 327 13.12 -24.20 -0.09
N VAL A 328 12.23 -24.71 -0.99
CA VAL A 328 12.55 -25.81 -1.90
C VAL A 328 13.21 -25.30 -3.19
N LEU A 329 12.64 -24.25 -3.79
CA LEU A 329 13.18 -23.58 -4.98
C LEU A 329 13.48 -22.12 -4.65
N PRO A 330 14.69 -21.81 -4.18
CA PRO A 330 15.04 -20.43 -3.84
C PRO A 330 15.23 -19.57 -5.09
N VAL A 331 14.71 -18.36 -5.04
CA VAL A 331 14.85 -17.29 -6.03
C VAL A 331 15.33 -16.03 -5.32
N TYR A 332 16.49 -15.50 -5.70
CA TYR A 332 17.08 -14.32 -5.08
C TYR A 332 16.89 -13.10 -5.98
N LEU A 333 16.20 -12.08 -5.47
CA LEU A 333 16.06 -10.80 -6.16
C LEU A 333 17.17 -9.86 -5.74
N PRO A 334 17.99 -9.39 -6.69
CA PRO A 334 19.06 -8.44 -6.38
C PRO A 334 18.48 -7.10 -5.95
N ALA A 335 19.14 -6.46 -4.99
CA ALA A 335 18.86 -5.09 -4.62
C ALA A 335 19.17 -4.12 -5.79
N LEU A 336 18.56 -2.94 -5.81
CA LEU A 336 18.74 -1.99 -6.91
C LEU A 336 20.20 -1.52 -7.04
N ARG A 337 20.93 -1.40 -5.92
CA ARG A 337 22.37 -1.09 -5.88
C ARG A 337 23.26 -2.15 -6.54
N GLU A 338 22.81 -3.39 -6.65
CA GLU A 338 23.52 -4.51 -7.29
C GLU A 338 23.27 -4.55 -8.81
N ARG A 339 22.26 -3.83 -9.31
CA ARG A 339 21.87 -3.71 -10.72
C ARG A 339 21.78 -2.27 -11.19
N LYS A 340 22.80 -1.47 -10.91
CA LYS A 340 22.82 -0.02 -11.21
C LYS A 340 22.58 0.30 -12.68
N GLN A 341 22.89 -0.63 -13.60
CA GLN A 341 22.63 -0.50 -15.03
C GLN A 341 21.12 -0.38 -15.35
N ASP A 342 20.25 -0.92 -14.48
CA ASP A 342 18.80 -0.87 -14.69
C ASP A 342 18.17 0.43 -14.18
N ILE A 343 18.90 1.27 -13.42
CA ILE A 343 18.37 2.50 -12.81
C ILE A 343 17.90 3.49 -13.88
N GLU A 344 18.67 3.67 -14.94
CA GLU A 344 18.32 4.56 -16.03
C GLU A 344 17.04 4.11 -16.73
N LEU A 345 16.98 2.83 -17.13
CA LEU A 345 15.82 2.23 -17.78
C LEU A 345 14.56 2.29 -16.91
N LEU A 346 14.68 1.99 -15.62
CA LEU A 346 13.57 2.10 -14.66
C LEU A 346 13.13 3.55 -14.48
N SER A 347 14.07 4.48 -14.45
CA SER A 347 13.76 5.90 -14.30
C SER A 347 12.99 6.46 -15.50
N GLU A 348 13.39 6.10 -16.70
CA GLU A 348 12.68 6.48 -17.94
C GLU A 348 11.28 5.87 -17.99
N TYR A 349 11.15 4.61 -17.61
CA TYR A 349 9.86 3.94 -17.53
C TYR A 349 8.91 4.64 -16.55
N PHE A 350 9.38 4.96 -15.33
CA PHE A 350 8.54 5.65 -14.35
C PHE A 350 8.23 7.08 -14.79
N LEU A 351 9.17 7.78 -15.41
CA LEU A 351 8.93 9.11 -15.98
C LEU A 351 7.80 9.08 -17.02
N ALA A 352 7.87 8.15 -17.98
CA ALA A 352 6.84 7.99 -18.99
C ALA A 352 5.47 7.63 -18.38
N ARG A 353 5.46 6.72 -17.40
CA ARG A 353 4.26 6.32 -16.68
C ARG A 353 3.61 7.49 -15.94
N TYR A 354 4.39 8.26 -15.17
CA TYR A 354 3.84 9.38 -14.40
C TYR A 354 3.49 10.58 -15.26
N ASN A 355 4.17 10.82 -16.39
CA ASN A 355 3.70 11.78 -17.37
C ASN A 355 2.28 11.47 -17.84
N LYS A 356 1.99 10.19 -18.13
CA LYS A 356 0.65 9.77 -18.56
C LYS A 356 -0.38 9.93 -17.43
N ILE A 357 -0.08 9.48 -16.21
CA ILE A 357 -1.00 9.51 -15.06
C ILE A 357 -1.31 10.96 -14.64
N LEU A 358 -0.30 11.81 -14.60
CA LEU A 358 -0.40 13.19 -14.09
C LEU A 358 -0.66 14.22 -15.20
N ASN A 359 -0.85 13.76 -16.44
CA ASN A 359 -1.02 14.62 -17.63
C ASN A 359 0.06 15.70 -17.74
N LYS A 360 1.31 15.31 -17.50
CA LYS A 360 2.52 16.16 -17.59
C LYS A 360 3.31 15.79 -18.84
N ASN A 361 4.20 16.68 -19.25
CA ASN A 361 5.06 16.47 -20.42
C ASN A 361 6.53 16.74 -20.07
N VAL A 362 7.07 15.96 -19.16
CA VAL A 362 8.48 16.00 -18.79
C VAL A 362 9.25 15.10 -19.74
N LEU A 363 10.17 15.67 -20.51
CA LEU A 363 10.84 14.99 -21.62
C LEU A 363 11.96 14.05 -21.15
N ARG A 364 12.70 14.45 -20.12
CA ARG A 364 13.87 13.72 -19.63
C ARG A 364 14.25 14.08 -18.20
N ILE A 365 15.08 13.24 -17.62
CA ILE A 365 15.79 13.47 -16.36
C ILE A 365 17.17 14.05 -16.70
N ASP A 366 17.61 15.09 -15.97
CA ASP A 366 18.93 15.67 -16.19
C ASP A 366 20.04 14.68 -15.82
N ASN A 367 21.15 14.77 -16.53
CA ASN A 367 22.34 13.93 -16.32
C ASN A 367 22.91 14.02 -14.89
N GLU A 368 22.79 15.18 -14.25
CA GLU A 368 23.22 15.33 -12.84
C GLU A 368 22.38 14.47 -11.88
N ILE A 369 21.04 14.46 -12.07
CA ILE A 369 20.17 13.57 -11.30
C ILE A 369 20.50 12.10 -11.59
N MET A 370 20.71 11.75 -12.86
CA MET A 370 21.00 10.38 -13.23
C MET A 370 22.29 9.87 -12.59
N LYS A 371 23.35 10.70 -12.56
CA LYS A 371 24.59 10.38 -11.81
C LYS A 371 24.32 10.22 -10.33
N LEU A 372 23.47 11.07 -9.77
CA LEU A 372 23.05 10.96 -8.36
C LEU A 372 22.31 9.65 -8.11
N PHE A 373 21.35 9.28 -8.95
CA PHE A 373 20.61 8.01 -8.85
C PHE A 373 21.51 6.79 -8.94
N GLN A 374 22.51 6.81 -9.84
CA GLN A 374 23.49 5.72 -9.97
C GLN A 374 24.45 5.59 -8.77
N SER A 375 24.69 6.71 -8.05
CA SER A 375 25.57 6.72 -6.87
C SER A 375 24.86 6.40 -5.55
N TYR A 376 23.52 6.41 -5.53
CA TYR A 376 22.72 6.20 -4.33
C TYR A 376 22.48 4.70 -4.08
N ASP A 377 22.36 4.29 -2.81
CA ASP A 377 22.26 2.86 -2.42
C ASP A 377 20.84 2.31 -2.45
N TRP A 378 19.83 3.17 -2.58
CA TRP A 378 18.43 2.78 -2.72
C TRP A 378 17.94 1.80 -1.64
N PRO A 379 17.93 2.16 -0.34
CA PRO A 379 17.47 1.26 0.72
C PRO A 379 16.01 0.82 0.56
N GLY A 380 15.18 1.60 -0.12
CA GLY A 380 13.79 1.24 -0.50
C GLY A 380 13.67 0.68 -1.93
N ASN A 381 14.81 0.40 -2.58
CA ASN A 381 14.90 -0.24 -3.90
C ASN A 381 14.05 0.47 -4.97
N ILE A 382 13.37 -0.29 -5.84
CA ILE A 382 12.54 0.23 -6.94
C ILE A 382 11.37 1.06 -6.39
N ARG A 383 10.79 0.68 -5.25
CA ARG A 383 9.68 1.45 -4.65
C ARG A 383 10.12 2.86 -4.29
N GLN A 384 11.33 3.04 -3.76
CA GLN A 384 11.88 4.36 -3.45
C GLN A 384 12.17 5.16 -4.73
N LEU A 385 12.78 4.54 -5.74
CA LEU A 385 13.04 5.17 -7.03
C LEU A 385 11.73 5.66 -7.68
N GLN A 386 10.71 4.81 -7.69
CA GLN A 386 9.38 5.12 -8.19
C GLN A 386 8.79 6.34 -7.47
N ASN A 387 8.79 6.35 -6.12
CA ASN A 387 8.23 7.44 -5.31
C ASN A 387 8.98 8.77 -5.55
N ILE A 388 10.29 8.73 -5.72
CA ILE A 388 11.09 9.94 -6.01
C ILE A 388 10.73 10.50 -7.38
N ILE A 389 10.64 9.66 -8.41
CA ILE A 389 10.27 10.12 -9.76
C ILE A 389 8.83 10.65 -9.78
N GLU A 390 7.90 9.96 -9.11
CA GLU A 390 6.52 10.44 -8.94
C GLU A 390 6.49 11.82 -8.29
N TYR A 391 7.21 12.01 -7.20
CA TYR A 391 7.32 13.31 -6.53
C TYR A 391 7.87 14.38 -7.48
N CYS A 392 8.99 14.11 -8.17
CA CYS A 392 9.60 15.05 -9.09
C CYS A 392 8.66 15.47 -10.22
N VAL A 393 7.93 14.52 -10.83
CA VAL A 393 6.97 14.82 -11.90
C VAL A 393 5.79 15.64 -11.37
N ASN A 394 5.34 15.41 -10.13
CA ASN A 394 4.27 16.18 -9.51
C ASN A 394 4.68 17.65 -9.30
N VAL A 395 5.87 17.90 -8.75
CA VAL A 395 6.28 19.26 -8.33
C VAL A 395 6.83 20.10 -9.49
N THR A 396 7.41 19.46 -10.52
CA THR A 396 8.02 20.21 -11.61
C THR A 396 6.98 20.87 -12.50
N ASN A 397 7.31 22.10 -12.95
CA ASN A 397 6.61 22.81 -14.03
C ASN A 397 7.49 22.94 -15.29
N ARG A 398 8.60 22.21 -15.33
CA ARG A 398 9.58 22.25 -16.41
C ARG A 398 9.46 21.01 -17.29
N SER A 399 10.02 21.06 -18.49
CA SER A 399 10.13 19.92 -19.40
C SER A 399 11.31 18.98 -19.09
N ILE A 400 12.13 19.30 -18.11
CA ILE A 400 13.31 18.52 -17.70
C ILE A 400 13.32 18.49 -16.18
N LEU A 401 13.47 17.28 -15.57
CA LEU A 401 13.69 17.15 -14.14
C LEU A 401 15.11 17.62 -13.79
N THR A 402 15.22 18.51 -12.81
CA THR A 402 16.48 19.06 -12.33
C THR A 402 16.65 18.75 -10.83
N SER A 403 17.85 18.98 -10.28
CA SER A 403 18.13 18.75 -8.86
C SER A 403 17.24 19.57 -7.91
N GLU A 404 16.63 20.65 -8.39
CA GLU A 404 15.67 21.48 -7.63
C GLU A 404 14.33 20.77 -7.43
N ASP A 405 13.98 19.80 -8.29
CA ASP A 405 12.74 19.04 -8.22
C ASP A 405 12.84 17.84 -7.25
N LEU A 406 14.05 17.53 -6.74
CA LEU A 406 14.25 16.41 -5.82
C LEU A 406 13.74 16.72 -4.41
N PRO A 407 13.22 15.72 -3.66
CA PRO A 407 12.88 15.88 -2.26
C PRO A 407 14.11 16.32 -1.45
N ILE A 408 13.92 17.29 -0.54
CA ILE A 408 15.00 17.82 0.30
C ILE A 408 15.70 16.71 1.09
N ASP A 409 14.92 15.77 1.64
CA ASP A 409 15.44 14.63 2.40
C ASP A 409 16.31 13.69 1.53
N PHE A 410 16.05 13.59 0.23
CA PHE A 410 16.85 12.78 -0.68
C PHE A 410 18.20 13.43 -0.97
N VAL A 411 18.25 14.74 -1.11
CA VAL A 411 19.49 15.50 -1.34
C VAL A 411 20.34 15.56 -0.07
N GLU A 412 19.73 15.71 1.08
CA GLU A 412 20.45 15.79 2.38
C GLU A 412 21.01 14.42 2.82
N ASN A 413 20.40 13.30 2.46
CA ASN A 413 20.89 11.94 2.75
C ASN A 413 22.19 11.57 1.99
N LYS A 414 22.70 12.43 1.13
CA LYS A 414 24.04 12.32 0.52
C LYS A 414 25.20 12.63 1.48
N ARG A 415 24.91 13.07 2.71
CA ARG A 415 25.95 13.23 3.73
C ARG A 415 26.40 11.82 4.11
N GLU A 416 27.69 11.56 3.91
CA GLU A 416 28.42 10.31 4.11
C GLU A 416 27.79 9.43 5.20
N PRO A 417 27.57 8.11 4.94
CA PRO A 417 27.19 7.19 6.00
C PRO A 417 28.20 7.36 7.12
N ILE A 418 27.72 7.62 8.33
CA ILE A 418 28.56 7.53 9.52
C ILE A 418 29.21 6.15 9.45
N PRO A 419 30.55 6.05 9.42
CA PRO A 419 31.21 4.76 9.28
C PRO A 419 30.58 3.74 10.26
N GLU A 420 30.27 2.53 9.80
CA GLU A 420 29.72 1.44 10.64
C GLU A 420 30.59 1.20 11.89
N ALA A 421 31.88 1.55 11.81
CA ALA A 421 32.79 1.60 12.95
C ALA A 421 32.26 2.44 14.13
N LEU A 422 31.33 3.38 13.91
CA LEU A 422 30.75 4.21 14.97
C LEU A 422 29.57 3.55 15.70
N LEU A 423 28.95 2.53 15.12
CA LEU A 423 27.83 1.81 15.74
C LEU A 423 28.27 0.78 16.80
N HIS A 424 29.54 0.39 16.79
CA HIS A 424 30.12 -0.62 17.69
C HIS A 424 31.26 -0.10 18.57
N LEU A 425 31.37 1.25 18.71
CA LEU A 425 32.42 1.84 19.54
C LEU A 425 32.16 1.61 21.03
N ASN A 426 33.20 1.12 21.73
CA ASN A 426 33.26 1.14 23.17
C ASN A 426 33.00 2.57 23.69
N GLY A 427 32.30 2.71 24.84
CA GLY A 427 31.79 3.98 25.35
C GLY A 427 32.77 5.17 25.34
N HIS A 428 34.10 4.93 25.38
CA HIS A 428 35.13 5.99 25.28
C HIS A 428 35.28 6.61 23.89
N ALA A 429 35.07 5.85 22.82
CA ALA A 429 35.18 6.38 21.46
C ALA A 429 33.92 7.20 21.12
N GLU A 430 32.75 6.78 21.56
CA GLU A 430 31.50 7.55 21.41
C GLU A 430 31.56 8.89 22.16
N GLN A 431 32.09 8.87 23.38
CA GLN A 431 32.34 10.07 24.18
C GLN A 431 33.20 11.11 23.45
N LYS A 432 34.32 10.64 22.85
CA LYS A 432 35.26 11.49 22.11
C LYS A 432 34.59 12.16 20.90
N ILE A 433 33.80 11.41 20.14
CA ILE A 433 33.09 11.93 18.96
C ILE A 433 32.06 12.97 19.37
N ILE A 434 31.25 12.70 20.42
CA ILE A 434 30.24 13.66 20.89
C ILE A 434 30.96 14.95 21.36
N LEU A 435 32.08 14.84 22.07
CA LEU A 435 32.87 15.98 22.52
C LEU A 435 33.45 16.80 21.36
N GLU A 436 34.04 16.14 20.35
CA GLU A 436 34.56 16.80 19.14
C GLU A 436 33.45 17.53 18.39
N MET A 437 32.29 16.92 18.24
CA MET A 437 31.14 17.56 17.58
C MET A 437 30.61 18.76 18.38
N LEU A 438 30.52 18.67 19.71
CA LEU A 438 30.13 19.78 20.56
C LEU A 438 31.12 20.94 20.48
N ASN A 439 32.42 20.66 20.41
CA ASN A 439 33.46 21.67 20.24
C ASN A 439 33.45 22.30 18.83
N HIS A 440 33.10 21.53 17.82
CA HIS A 440 33.04 22.01 16.43
C HIS A 440 31.78 22.82 16.11
N TYR A 441 30.59 22.31 16.51
CA TYR A 441 29.30 22.94 16.19
C TYR A 441 28.79 23.88 17.27
N GLY A 442 29.31 23.79 18.50
CA GLY A 442 28.89 24.58 19.64
C GLY A 442 27.95 23.84 20.61
N TRP A 443 27.75 24.44 21.78
CA TRP A 443 27.06 23.86 22.94
C TRP A 443 25.59 24.30 23.08
N GLY A 444 25.10 25.18 22.22
CA GLY A 444 23.74 25.68 22.23
C GLY A 444 22.69 24.63 21.89
N VAL A 445 21.42 24.92 22.16
CA VAL A 445 20.30 23.97 21.91
C VAL A 445 20.14 23.67 20.44
N GLU A 446 20.23 24.68 19.57
CA GLU A 446 20.10 24.49 18.12
C GLU A 446 21.27 23.68 17.56
N GLN A 447 22.49 23.92 18.03
CA GLN A 447 23.68 23.17 17.68
C GLN A 447 23.56 21.70 18.11
N LYS A 448 23.04 21.44 19.32
CA LYS A 448 22.76 20.07 19.79
C LYS A 448 21.69 19.36 18.97
N LYS A 449 20.68 20.06 18.42
CA LYS A 449 19.74 19.49 17.47
C LYS A 449 20.46 19.05 16.18
N ILE A 450 21.36 19.86 15.66
CA ILE A 450 22.18 19.55 14.49
C ILE A 450 23.07 18.32 14.77
N ILE A 451 23.74 18.29 15.93
CA ILE A 451 24.60 17.17 16.34
C ILE A 451 23.79 15.88 16.50
N ALA A 452 22.62 15.95 17.16
CA ALA A 452 21.73 14.80 17.30
C ALA A 452 21.30 14.24 15.95
N LYS A 453 20.92 15.10 15.01
CA LYS A 453 20.59 14.72 13.63
C LYS A 453 21.78 14.08 12.92
N LYS A 454 22.98 14.63 13.08
CA LYS A 454 24.22 14.08 12.45
C LYS A 454 24.67 12.74 13.05
N LEU A 455 24.41 12.51 14.32
CA LEU A 455 24.72 11.26 15.01
C LEU A 455 23.56 10.23 14.93
N ASN A 456 22.53 10.51 14.11
CA ASN A 456 21.34 9.68 13.93
C ASN A 456 20.68 9.23 15.25
N MET A 457 20.59 10.18 16.20
CA MET A 457 19.96 9.92 17.49
C MET A 457 18.98 11.05 17.86
N SER A 458 18.03 10.74 18.75
CA SER A 458 17.12 11.78 19.25
C SER A 458 17.88 12.80 20.10
N LEU A 459 17.41 14.06 20.12
CA LEU A 459 17.97 15.09 20.99
C LEU A 459 17.99 14.64 22.47
N ARG A 460 16.94 13.94 22.90
CA ARG A 460 16.83 13.35 24.25
C ARG A 460 17.94 12.31 24.49
N THR A 461 18.25 11.50 23.48
CA THR A 461 19.33 10.50 23.56
C THR A 461 20.68 11.19 23.64
N LEU A 462 20.93 12.25 22.87
CA LEU A 462 22.17 13.03 22.94
C LEU A 462 22.36 13.64 24.32
N TYR A 463 21.34 14.29 24.91
CA TYR A 463 21.43 14.84 26.27
C TYR A 463 21.74 13.74 27.29
N ARG A 464 21.08 12.57 27.22
CA ARG A 464 21.35 11.46 28.14
C ARG A 464 22.79 10.96 28.00
N LYS A 465 23.36 10.93 26.79
CA LYS A 465 24.76 10.52 26.55
C LYS A 465 25.76 11.56 27.04
N ILE A 466 25.52 12.87 26.83
CA ILE A 466 26.31 13.96 27.38
C ILE A 466 26.38 13.84 28.91
N GLN A 467 25.25 13.61 29.55
CA GLN A 467 25.18 13.43 31.00
C GLN A 467 25.86 12.10 31.45
N LYS A 468 25.62 11.00 30.75
CA LYS A 468 26.21 9.68 31.05
C LYS A 468 27.73 9.72 30.98
N TYR A 469 28.29 10.39 29.99
CA TYR A 469 29.74 10.49 29.76
C TYR A 469 30.38 11.71 30.44
N GLN A 470 29.62 12.49 31.20
CA GLN A 470 30.10 13.70 31.92
C GLN A 470 30.87 14.66 31.01
N ILE A 471 30.32 14.89 29.80
CA ILE A 471 30.96 15.74 28.81
C ILE A 471 30.67 17.20 29.15
N GLU A 472 31.72 17.95 29.54
CA GLU A 472 31.65 19.38 29.91
C GLU A 472 32.40 20.24 28.89
N PRO A 473 31.99 21.52 28.70
CA PRO A 473 32.69 22.45 27.83
C PRO A 473 34.09 22.74 28.38
N THR A 474 35.13 22.46 27.60
CA THR A 474 36.51 22.88 27.92
C THR A 474 36.63 24.36 27.63
N PHE A 475 36.46 25.20 28.63
CA PHE A 475 36.85 26.62 28.55
C PHE A 475 38.37 26.68 28.50
N LYS A 476 38.96 27.12 27.37
CA LYS A 476 40.34 27.62 27.36
C LYS A 476 40.31 28.95 28.10
N GLU A 477 40.86 28.97 29.31
CA GLU A 477 41.24 30.22 29.96
C GLU A 477 42.28 30.92 29.09
N ASN A 478 41.89 31.98 28.42
CA ASN A 478 42.84 32.93 27.85
C ASN A 478 43.33 33.78 29.01
N ASN A 479 44.43 33.36 29.64
CA ASN A 479 45.24 34.25 30.46
C ASN A 479 46.05 35.14 29.51
N SER A 480 45.50 36.31 29.18
CA SER A 480 46.27 37.48 28.81
C SER A 480 46.65 38.25 30.07
N SER A 481 47.80 37.94 30.60
CA SER A 481 48.49 38.83 31.55
C SER A 481 49.31 39.79 30.71
N GLU A 482 48.84 41.02 30.59
CA GLU A 482 49.66 42.19 30.30
C GLU A 482 50.65 42.39 31.44
N GLN A 483 51.94 42.48 31.13
CA GLN A 483 52.88 43.49 31.65
C GLN A 483 53.88 43.83 30.56
#